data_d2d222a55a02159186d2f1cd7755819a
#
_entry.id   d2d222a55a02159186d2f1cd7755819a
#
_cell.length_a   1.000
_cell.length_b   1.000
_cell.length_c   1.000
_cell.angle_alpha   90.00
_cell.angle_beta   90.00
_cell.angle_gamma   90.00
#
_symmetry.space_group_name_H-M   'P 1'
#
loop_
_entity.id
_entity.type
_entity.pdbx_description
1 polymer ?
#
loop_
_entity_poly.entity_id
_entity_poly.type
_entity_poly.pdbx_seq_one_letter_code
_entity_poly.pdbx_strand_id
1 'polypeptide(L)'
;MTTVHPGTTSVSLPTQSTYQSRVADYWNAEENPVNLELGKLDDLYHHHYGIGDADRSVLDEPDPGLRRELITRELHRLEQAQAELLASRLGPLSPEDRVFDAGCGRGGGSVVAHQRYGCHTDGVTISAKQADFANDQARQRGIDAKVRYHHRNMLDTGLATGGYAASWNNESTMYVELDLLFAEHARLLRRGGRYVVITGCYNDTYGRASREVSLINAHYICDIHPRSEYFRAMARNRLVPVHVEDLTPATLPYWELRSEADHLVTGIEDAFVTAYKNGSFQYLLIAADRV
;
A
#
# COMPACT_ATOMS: atom_id res chain seq x y z
N MET A 1 9.31 -8.56 52.63
CA MET A 1 8.44 -7.85 51.65
C MET A 1 9.30 -7.53 50.44
N THR A 2 9.18 -8.34 49.41
CA THR A 2 9.96 -8.22 48.18
C THR A 2 9.07 -7.47 47.16
N THR A 3 9.45 -6.26 46.83
CA THR A 3 8.78 -5.44 45.82
C THR A 3 9.09 -5.99 44.42
N VAL A 4 8.08 -6.54 43.76
CA VAL A 4 8.13 -6.93 42.37
C VAL A 4 8.00 -5.65 41.53
N HIS A 5 9.07 -5.30 40.80
CA HIS A 5 8.99 -4.26 39.75
C HIS A 5 8.18 -4.76 38.56
N PRO A 6 7.23 -3.97 38.02
CA PRO A 6 6.53 -4.34 36.80
C PRO A 6 7.52 -4.35 35.63
N GLY A 7 7.52 -5.46 34.89
CA GLY A 7 8.37 -5.65 33.72
C GLY A 7 8.18 -4.54 32.69
N THR A 8 9.26 -3.90 32.36
CA THR A 8 9.39 -3.06 31.15
C THR A 8 9.14 -3.91 29.94
N THR A 9 7.96 -3.77 29.33
CA THR A 9 7.73 -4.24 27.95
C THR A 9 8.78 -3.55 27.08
N SER A 10 9.75 -4.30 26.61
CA SER A 10 10.68 -3.81 25.60
C SER A 10 9.87 -3.44 24.36
N VAL A 11 9.76 -2.14 24.08
CA VAL A 11 9.23 -1.66 22.81
C VAL A 11 10.22 -2.12 21.76
N SER A 12 9.85 -3.10 20.92
CA SER A 12 10.70 -3.53 19.82
C SER A 12 10.92 -2.32 18.91
N LEU A 13 12.18 -2.07 18.50
CA LEU A 13 12.49 -1.00 17.56
C LEU A 13 11.76 -1.30 16.24
N PRO A 14 11.17 -0.30 15.58
CA PRO A 14 10.44 -0.51 14.33
C PRO A 14 11.35 -0.98 13.19
N THR A 15 12.66 -0.74 13.27
CA THR A 15 13.66 -1.21 12.29
C THR A 15 14.51 -2.32 12.88
N GLN A 16 14.60 -3.47 12.18
CA GLN A 16 15.33 -4.67 12.59
C GLN A 16 16.57 -4.94 11.70
N SER A 17 16.79 -4.15 10.66
CA SER A 17 17.95 -4.27 9.76
C SER A 17 18.38 -2.91 9.21
N THR A 18 19.63 -2.84 8.72
CA THR A 18 20.15 -1.63 8.02
C THR A 18 19.29 -1.26 6.80
N TYR A 19 18.76 -2.25 6.08
CA TYR A 19 17.87 -2.00 4.96
C TYR A 19 16.58 -1.32 5.41
N GLN A 20 15.93 -1.85 6.45
CA GLN A 20 14.71 -1.25 7.01
C GLN A 20 14.96 0.17 7.54
N SER A 21 16.12 0.43 8.12
CA SER A 21 16.49 1.81 8.53
C SER A 21 16.57 2.74 7.33
N ARG A 22 17.16 2.32 6.22
CA ARG A 22 17.20 3.10 4.97
C ARG A 22 15.81 3.35 4.40
N VAL A 23 14.93 2.34 4.43
CA VAL A 23 13.53 2.49 4.00
C VAL A 23 12.78 3.48 4.91
N ALA A 24 12.99 3.39 6.23
CA ALA A 24 12.39 4.34 7.17
C ALA A 24 12.87 5.77 6.94
N ASP A 25 14.18 5.97 6.70
CA ASP A 25 14.76 7.29 6.39
C ASP A 25 14.18 7.86 5.08
N TYR A 26 14.05 7.03 4.05
CA TYR A 26 13.44 7.42 2.78
C TYR A 26 11.99 7.92 2.98
N TRP A 27 11.15 7.17 3.69
CA TRP A 27 9.75 7.54 3.93
C TRP A 27 9.58 8.65 4.97
N ASN A 28 10.54 8.86 5.87
CA ASN A 28 10.56 10.03 6.76
C ASN A 28 10.96 11.32 6.03
N ALA A 29 11.85 11.20 5.03
CA ALA A 29 12.29 12.34 4.22
C ALA A 29 11.36 12.66 3.06
N GLU A 30 10.40 11.79 2.74
CA GLU A 30 9.56 11.80 1.54
C GLU A 30 9.23 13.19 1.02
N GLU A 31 9.73 13.47 -0.18
CA GLU A 31 9.53 14.72 -0.92
C GLU A 31 8.78 14.49 -2.25
N ASN A 32 8.25 13.26 -2.48
CA ASN A 32 7.55 12.93 -3.71
C ASN A 32 6.30 13.81 -3.87
N PRO A 33 6.27 14.72 -4.87
CA PRO A 33 5.18 15.68 -5.03
C PRO A 33 3.84 15.00 -5.29
N VAL A 34 3.83 13.86 -5.97
CA VAL A 34 2.58 13.13 -6.30
C VAL A 34 1.86 12.75 -5.02
N ASN A 35 2.54 12.06 -4.10
CA ASN A 35 1.93 11.58 -2.84
C ASN A 35 1.41 12.72 -1.95
N LEU A 36 1.93 13.93 -2.12
CA LEU A 36 1.55 15.08 -1.30
C LEU A 36 0.48 15.95 -1.98
N GLU A 37 0.64 16.22 -3.29
CA GLU A 37 -0.25 17.14 -3.99
C GLU A 37 -1.63 16.53 -4.26
N LEU A 38 -1.70 15.25 -4.65
CA LEU A 38 -2.97 14.59 -4.93
C LEU A 38 -3.85 14.54 -3.67
N GLY A 39 -3.27 14.16 -2.53
CA GLY A 39 -4.01 14.04 -1.27
C GLY A 39 -4.57 15.37 -0.71
N LYS A 40 -4.05 16.53 -1.15
CA LYS A 40 -4.57 17.84 -0.73
C LYS A 40 -5.97 18.15 -1.25
N LEU A 41 -6.45 17.39 -2.25
CA LEU A 41 -7.77 17.62 -2.85
C LEU A 41 -8.93 17.32 -1.88
N ASP A 42 -8.76 16.29 -1.03
CA ASP A 42 -9.80 15.82 -0.12
C ASP A 42 -9.26 15.25 1.21
N ASP A 43 -7.97 15.49 1.48
CA ASP A 43 -7.21 14.96 2.61
C ASP A 43 -7.09 13.43 2.64
N LEU A 44 -7.31 12.73 1.51
CA LEU A 44 -7.02 11.31 1.35
C LEU A 44 -5.66 11.11 0.67
N TYR A 45 -4.66 10.76 1.46
CA TYR A 45 -3.27 10.62 1.00
C TYR A 45 -2.98 9.16 0.66
N HIS A 46 -2.92 8.89 -0.64
CA HIS A 46 -2.55 7.59 -1.18
C HIS A 46 -1.06 7.52 -1.51
N HIS A 47 -0.47 6.31 -1.39
CA HIS A 47 0.94 6.04 -1.72
C HIS A 47 1.02 4.85 -2.68
N HIS A 48 0.07 4.76 -3.58
CA HIS A 48 -0.06 3.71 -4.57
C HIS A 48 -0.47 4.29 -5.92
N TYR A 49 -0.56 3.44 -6.93
CA TYR A 49 -0.90 3.86 -8.30
C TYR A 49 -2.39 3.82 -8.54
N GLY A 50 -2.83 4.55 -9.59
CA GLY A 50 -4.22 4.57 -10.00
C GLY A 50 -4.58 3.44 -10.95
N ILE A 51 -5.88 3.17 -11.08
CA ILE A 51 -6.46 2.24 -12.05
C ILE A 51 -7.70 2.83 -12.71
N GLY A 52 -8.00 2.36 -13.91
CA GLY A 52 -9.19 2.73 -14.68
C GLY A 52 -8.84 3.48 -15.96
N ASP A 53 -9.87 3.82 -16.71
CA ASP A 53 -9.72 4.63 -17.90
C ASP A 53 -9.41 6.08 -17.50
N ALA A 54 -8.31 6.62 -18.00
CA ALA A 54 -7.91 8.00 -17.76
C ALA A 54 -8.61 8.94 -18.77
N ASP A 55 -9.20 10.01 -18.25
CA ASP A 55 -9.70 11.10 -19.10
C ASP A 55 -8.51 11.91 -19.63
N ARG A 56 -8.10 11.60 -20.86
CA ARG A 56 -6.98 12.30 -21.51
C ARG A 56 -7.36 13.67 -22.07
N SER A 57 -8.66 14.03 -22.11
CA SER A 57 -9.08 15.36 -22.56
C SER A 57 -8.59 16.49 -21.66
N VAL A 58 -8.21 16.16 -20.40
CA VAL A 58 -7.57 17.10 -19.45
C VAL A 58 -6.25 17.69 -20.00
N LEU A 59 -5.60 17.00 -20.93
CA LEU A 59 -4.36 17.47 -21.58
C LEU A 59 -4.63 18.55 -22.62
N ASP A 60 -5.84 18.63 -23.16
CA ASP A 60 -6.24 19.58 -24.20
C ASP A 60 -6.63 20.95 -23.64
N GLU A 61 -6.69 21.10 -22.31
CA GLU A 61 -7.00 22.37 -21.64
C GLU A 61 -5.92 23.41 -21.97
N PRO A 62 -6.30 24.56 -22.60
CA PRO A 62 -5.33 25.55 -23.04
C PRO A 62 -4.70 26.36 -21.92
N ASP A 63 -5.43 26.59 -20.79
CA ASP A 63 -4.88 27.28 -19.63
C ASP A 63 -3.96 26.34 -18.84
N PRO A 64 -2.65 26.66 -18.71
CA PRO A 64 -1.70 25.77 -18.05
C PRO A 64 -2.01 25.54 -16.56
N GLY A 65 -2.60 26.52 -15.87
CA GLY A 65 -2.96 26.40 -14.45
C GLY A 65 -4.13 25.44 -14.27
N LEU A 66 -5.20 25.63 -15.04
CA LEU A 66 -6.37 24.76 -15.03
C LEU A 66 -6.02 23.34 -15.50
N ARG A 67 -5.20 23.21 -16.54
CA ARG A 67 -4.73 21.90 -17.02
C ARG A 67 -4.02 21.11 -15.90
N ARG A 68 -3.11 21.74 -15.15
CA ARG A 68 -2.45 21.09 -14.00
C ARG A 68 -3.45 20.62 -12.94
N GLU A 69 -4.43 21.48 -12.61
CA GLU A 69 -5.47 21.12 -11.65
C GLU A 69 -6.29 19.91 -12.15
N LEU A 70 -6.72 19.91 -13.41
CA LEU A 70 -7.50 18.82 -14.00
C LEU A 70 -6.72 17.51 -14.03
N ILE A 71 -5.44 17.53 -14.42
CA ILE A 71 -4.57 16.35 -14.39
C ILE A 71 -4.43 15.82 -12.95
N THR A 72 -4.20 16.71 -11.98
CA THR A 72 -4.06 16.33 -10.56
C THR A 72 -5.34 15.66 -10.04
N ARG A 73 -6.51 16.21 -10.35
CA ARG A 73 -7.81 15.62 -9.99
C ARG A 73 -8.02 14.24 -10.64
N GLU A 74 -7.67 14.11 -11.90
CA GLU A 74 -7.85 12.86 -12.63
C GLU A 74 -6.93 11.76 -12.09
N LEU A 75 -5.66 12.05 -11.83
CA LEU A 75 -4.74 11.11 -11.20
C LEU A 75 -5.23 10.67 -9.80
N HIS A 76 -5.71 11.63 -8.99
CA HIS A 76 -6.27 11.31 -7.67
C HIS A 76 -7.52 10.43 -7.77
N ARG A 77 -8.42 10.69 -8.72
CA ARG A 77 -9.60 9.86 -9.00
C ARG A 77 -9.21 8.41 -9.31
N LEU A 78 -8.15 8.21 -10.09
CA LEU A 78 -7.65 6.88 -10.44
C LEU A 78 -7.02 6.17 -9.23
N GLU A 79 -6.29 6.90 -8.36
CA GLU A 79 -5.77 6.35 -7.09
C GLU A 79 -6.91 5.97 -6.14
N GLN A 80 -7.92 6.83 -6.00
CA GLN A 80 -9.11 6.53 -5.21
C GLN A 80 -9.83 5.26 -5.72
N ALA A 81 -9.96 5.10 -7.03
CA ALA A 81 -10.56 3.89 -7.62
C ALA A 81 -9.80 2.61 -7.24
N GLN A 82 -8.47 2.68 -7.15
CA GLN A 82 -7.66 1.54 -6.70
C GLN A 82 -7.88 1.23 -5.21
N ALA A 83 -7.90 2.25 -4.35
CA ALA A 83 -8.16 2.08 -2.92
C ALA A 83 -9.55 1.48 -2.67
N GLU A 84 -10.55 1.92 -3.43
CA GLU A 84 -11.92 1.39 -3.35
C GLU A 84 -12.02 -0.06 -3.86
N LEU A 85 -11.29 -0.40 -4.94
CA LEU A 85 -11.20 -1.77 -5.42
C LEU A 85 -10.61 -2.67 -4.33
N LEU A 86 -9.49 -2.30 -3.73
CA LEU A 86 -8.88 -3.05 -2.62
C LEU A 86 -9.88 -3.24 -1.48
N ALA A 87 -10.48 -2.15 -0.99
CA ALA A 87 -11.45 -2.19 0.08
C ALA A 87 -12.64 -3.11 -0.25
N SER A 88 -13.12 -3.11 -1.50
CA SER A 88 -14.22 -3.97 -1.94
C SER A 88 -13.93 -5.47 -1.86
N ARG A 89 -12.65 -5.86 -1.87
CA ARG A 89 -12.18 -7.25 -1.84
C ARG A 89 -11.96 -7.80 -0.42
N LEU A 90 -12.07 -6.96 0.62
CA LEU A 90 -11.89 -7.37 2.01
C LEU A 90 -13.00 -8.31 2.50
N GLY A 91 -14.08 -8.47 1.74
CA GLY A 91 -15.22 -9.31 2.07
C GLY A 91 -16.31 -8.55 2.84
N PRO A 92 -17.35 -9.26 3.31
CA PRO A 92 -18.35 -8.63 4.17
C PRO A 92 -17.74 -8.36 5.54
N LEU A 93 -17.71 -7.08 5.91
CA LEU A 93 -17.23 -6.62 7.22
C LEU A 93 -18.36 -5.92 7.96
N SER A 94 -18.42 -6.12 9.27
CA SER A 94 -19.29 -5.39 10.18
C SER A 94 -18.56 -4.20 10.82
N PRO A 95 -19.28 -3.23 11.40
CA PRO A 95 -18.67 -2.12 12.13
C PRO A 95 -17.82 -2.51 13.35
N GLU A 96 -17.97 -3.74 13.85
CA GLU A 96 -17.20 -4.29 14.97
C GLU A 96 -15.97 -5.08 14.53
N ASP A 97 -15.87 -5.41 13.24
CA ASP A 97 -14.70 -6.09 12.71
C ASP A 97 -13.47 -5.19 12.73
N ARG A 98 -12.31 -5.83 12.91
CA ARG A 98 -11.01 -5.15 12.84
C ARG A 98 -10.30 -5.53 11.55
N VAL A 99 -9.64 -4.56 10.95
CA VAL A 99 -8.87 -4.72 9.72
C VAL A 99 -7.44 -4.22 9.94
N PHE A 100 -6.48 -4.92 9.37
CA PHE A 100 -5.07 -4.58 9.50
C PHE A 100 -4.52 -4.06 8.16
N ASP A 101 -3.90 -2.87 8.19
CA ASP A 101 -3.28 -2.19 7.04
C ASP A 101 -1.76 -2.22 7.19
N ALA A 102 -1.09 -3.08 6.44
CA ALA A 102 0.35 -3.28 6.52
C ALA A 102 1.12 -2.38 5.54
N GLY A 103 1.85 -1.42 6.09
CA GLY A 103 2.50 -0.39 5.30
C GLY A 103 1.53 0.72 4.89
N CYS A 104 0.76 1.22 5.86
CA CYS A 104 -0.38 2.12 5.66
C CYS A 104 -0.03 3.52 5.10
N GLY A 105 1.25 3.87 4.99
CA GLY A 105 1.66 5.20 4.57
C GLY A 105 1.01 6.30 5.42
N ARG A 106 0.39 7.29 4.77
CA ARG A 106 -0.35 8.38 5.43
C ARG A 106 -1.82 8.05 5.72
N GLY A 107 -2.23 6.78 5.54
CA GLY A 107 -3.48 6.25 6.09
C GLY A 107 -4.71 6.36 5.20
N GLY A 108 -4.60 6.83 3.95
CA GLY A 108 -5.75 6.99 3.06
C GLY A 108 -6.57 5.70 2.87
N GLY A 109 -5.90 4.55 2.65
CA GLY A 109 -6.57 3.26 2.50
C GLY A 109 -7.38 2.84 3.73
N SER A 110 -6.85 3.07 4.94
CA SER A 110 -7.57 2.81 6.20
C SER A 110 -8.82 3.67 6.35
N VAL A 111 -8.77 4.94 5.93
CA VAL A 111 -9.94 5.84 5.93
C VAL A 111 -10.99 5.33 4.96
N VAL A 112 -10.62 4.93 3.73
CA VAL A 112 -11.54 4.37 2.72
C VAL A 112 -12.24 3.10 3.26
N ALA A 113 -11.50 2.17 3.87
CA ALA A 113 -12.07 0.97 4.46
C ALA A 113 -13.04 1.30 5.60
N HIS A 114 -12.70 2.25 6.48
CA HIS A 114 -13.59 2.71 7.55
C HIS A 114 -14.86 3.37 6.99
N GLN A 115 -14.74 4.24 6.00
CA GLN A 115 -15.90 4.89 5.37
C GLN A 115 -16.85 3.86 4.75
N ARG A 116 -16.30 2.81 4.13
CA ARG A 116 -17.11 1.77 3.47
C ARG A 116 -17.85 0.85 4.44
N TYR A 117 -17.20 0.47 5.56
CA TYR A 117 -17.70 -0.60 6.44
C TYR A 117 -18.03 -0.14 7.86
N GLY A 118 -17.59 1.06 8.26
CA GLY A 118 -17.66 1.51 9.65
C GLY A 118 -16.72 0.72 10.59
N CYS A 119 -15.87 -0.16 10.05
CA CYS A 119 -15.01 -1.08 10.78
C CYS A 119 -13.86 -0.36 11.52
N HIS A 120 -13.22 -1.07 12.43
CA HIS A 120 -11.97 -0.62 13.04
C HIS A 120 -10.79 -0.92 12.12
N THR A 121 -9.83 0.00 12.02
CA THR A 121 -8.57 -0.22 11.29
C THR A 121 -7.36 0.05 12.19
N ASP A 122 -6.36 -0.85 12.10
CA ASP A 122 -5.04 -0.64 12.67
C ASP A 122 -4.03 -0.61 11.52
N GLY A 123 -3.50 0.56 11.21
CA GLY A 123 -2.45 0.74 10.22
C GLY A 123 -1.07 0.67 10.87
N VAL A 124 -0.08 0.08 10.19
CA VAL A 124 1.32 0.16 10.62
C VAL A 124 2.18 0.76 9.50
N THR A 125 3.12 1.60 9.91
CA THR A 125 4.17 2.14 9.03
C THR A 125 5.50 2.17 9.76
N ILE A 126 6.59 2.02 9.00
CA ILE A 126 7.96 2.13 9.52
C ILE A 126 8.41 3.60 9.65
N SER A 127 7.64 4.55 9.12
CA SER A 127 7.89 5.99 9.20
C SER A 127 7.13 6.61 10.37
N ALA A 128 7.86 7.18 11.34
CA ALA A 128 7.26 7.93 12.44
C ALA A 128 6.45 9.13 11.93
N LYS A 129 7.00 9.86 10.94
CA LYS A 129 6.34 11.03 10.33
C LYS A 129 4.99 10.69 9.69
N GLN A 130 4.92 9.55 8.99
CA GLN A 130 3.67 9.08 8.40
C GLN A 130 2.66 8.66 9.47
N ALA A 131 3.09 7.95 10.52
CA ALA A 131 2.21 7.54 11.62
C ALA A 131 1.61 8.74 12.37
N ASP A 132 2.43 9.73 12.67
CA ASP A 132 1.97 10.97 13.32
C ASP A 132 0.97 11.71 12.45
N PHE A 133 1.30 11.92 11.16
CA PHE A 133 0.42 12.55 10.17
C PHE A 133 -0.93 11.84 10.07
N ALA A 134 -0.91 10.50 9.91
CA ALA A 134 -2.13 9.71 9.74
C ALA A 134 -3.03 9.75 11.00
N ASN A 135 -2.45 9.74 12.21
CA ASN A 135 -3.21 9.91 13.46
C ASN A 135 -3.79 11.33 13.59
N ASP A 136 -3.06 12.37 13.15
CA ASP A 136 -3.59 13.74 13.11
C ASP A 136 -4.80 13.85 12.16
N GLN A 137 -4.71 13.25 10.98
CA GLN A 137 -5.82 13.17 10.04
C GLN A 137 -7.04 12.41 10.62
N ALA A 138 -6.80 11.28 11.30
CA ALA A 138 -7.88 10.54 11.94
C ALA A 138 -8.60 11.37 13.03
N ARG A 139 -7.84 12.13 13.84
CA ARG A 139 -8.42 13.06 14.84
C ARG A 139 -9.22 14.18 14.19
N GLN A 140 -8.68 14.83 13.16
CA GLN A 140 -9.37 15.90 12.44
C GLN A 140 -10.70 15.45 11.81
N ARG A 141 -10.75 14.19 11.36
CA ARG A 141 -11.96 13.54 10.84
C ARG A 141 -12.91 13.01 11.92
N GLY A 142 -12.51 13.00 13.20
CA GLY A 142 -13.30 12.46 14.31
C GLY A 142 -13.46 10.93 14.26
N ILE A 143 -12.53 10.21 13.64
CA ILE A 143 -12.57 8.74 13.47
C ILE A 143 -11.49 8.00 14.28
N ASP A 144 -10.69 8.69 15.04
CA ASP A 144 -9.55 8.17 15.81
C ASP A 144 -9.95 7.14 16.89
N ALA A 145 -11.21 7.06 17.26
CA ALA A 145 -11.73 5.99 18.10
C ALA A 145 -11.68 4.62 17.41
N LYS A 146 -11.81 4.58 16.07
CA LYS A 146 -11.86 3.36 15.24
C LYS A 146 -10.66 3.20 14.30
N VAL A 147 -10.03 4.28 13.86
CA VAL A 147 -8.92 4.28 12.90
C VAL A 147 -7.66 4.72 13.62
N ARG A 148 -6.66 3.83 13.71
CA ARG A 148 -5.43 4.07 14.46
C ARG A 148 -4.21 3.67 13.67
N TYR A 149 -3.12 4.42 13.82
CA TYR A 149 -1.86 4.17 13.13
C TYR A 149 -0.71 4.02 14.11
N HIS A 150 0.15 3.05 13.83
CA HIS A 150 1.23 2.68 14.73
C HIS A 150 2.58 2.77 13.99
N HIS A 151 3.56 3.42 14.60
CA HIS A 151 4.94 3.36 14.15
C HIS A 151 5.53 2.02 14.56
N ARG A 152 5.41 1.01 13.67
CA ARG A 152 5.83 -0.38 13.92
C ARG A 152 6.29 -1.05 12.64
N ASN A 153 7.01 -2.17 12.81
CA ASN A 153 7.37 -3.06 11.71
C ASN A 153 6.18 -3.96 11.36
N MET A 154 5.81 -4.02 10.07
CA MET A 154 4.73 -4.91 9.63
C MET A 154 5.07 -6.39 9.67
N LEU A 155 6.36 -6.76 9.90
CA LEU A 155 6.80 -8.15 10.09
C LEU A 155 6.69 -8.61 11.55
N ASP A 156 6.58 -7.69 12.50
CA ASP A 156 6.46 -7.95 13.94
C ASP A 156 5.67 -6.81 14.59
N THR A 157 4.36 -6.87 14.41
CA THR A 157 3.47 -5.76 14.78
C THR A 157 3.20 -5.68 16.29
N GLY A 158 3.37 -6.79 17.03
CA GLY A 158 2.96 -6.90 18.43
C GLY A 158 1.45 -6.79 18.64
N LEU A 159 0.64 -6.88 17.58
CA LEU A 159 -0.82 -6.86 17.65
C LEU A 159 -1.37 -8.26 17.97
N ALA A 160 -2.63 -8.32 18.43
CA ALA A 160 -3.25 -9.55 18.92
C ALA A 160 -3.42 -10.62 17.83
N THR A 161 -3.03 -11.86 18.11
CA THR A 161 -3.22 -13.02 17.24
C THR A 161 -4.69 -13.32 17.05
N GLY A 162 -5.11 -13.56 15.79
CA GLY A 162 -6.48 -13.95 15.44
C GLY A 162 -7.52 -12.85 15.67
N GLY A 163 -7.09 -11.60 15.84
CA GLY A 163 -7.96 -10.48 16.15
C GLY A 163 -8.57 -9.77 14.94
N TYR A 164 -8.15 -10.13 13.71
CA TYR A 164 -8.51 -9.39 12.50
C TYR A 164 -9.38 -10.21 11.56
N ALA A 165 -10.45 -9.59 11.06
CA ALA A 165 -11.34 -10.16 10.06
C ALA A 165 -10.76 -10.09 8.66
N ALA A 166 -10.03 -9.01 8.38
CA ALA A 166 -9.31 -8.82 7.13
C ALA A 166 -7.97 -8.10 7.36
N SER A 167 -7.09 -8.21 6.37
CA SER A 167 -5.82 -7.48 6.32
C SER A 167 -5.40 -7.25 4.89
N TRP A 168 -4.55 -6.24 4.66
CA TRP A 168 -4.02 -5.98 3.33
C TRP A 168 -2.61 -5.40 3.32
N ASN A 169 -1.99 -5.49 2.14
CA ASN A 169 -0.90 -4.63 1.69
C ASN A 169 -1.34 -3.89 0.43
N ASN A 170 -1.03 -2.60 0.36
CA ASN A 170 -1.17 -1.80 -0.84
C ASN A 170 0.17 -1.16 -1.19
N GLU A 171 0.83 -1.64 -2.24
CA GLU A 171 2.15 -1.17 -2.69
C GLU A 171 3.23 -1.13 -1.58
N SER A 172 3.24 -2.11 -0.68
CA SER A 172 4.19 -2.14 0.44
C SER A 172 4.98 -3.44 0.58
N THR A 173 4.64 -4.48 -0.20
CA THR A 173 5.27 -5.82 -0.11
C THR A 173 6.72 -5.84 -0.57
N MET A 174 7.12 -4.96 -1.48
CA MET A 174 8.47 -4.88 -2.05
C MET A 174 9.54 -4.38 -1.06
N TYR A 175 9.17 -4.04 0.15
CA TYR A 175 10.08 -3.57 1.20
C TYR A 175 10.45 -4.66 2.21
N VAL A 176 9.94 -5.88 2.08
CA VAL A 176 10.08 -6.93 3.08
C VAL A 176 10.12 -8.33 2.46
N GLU A 177 10.61 -9.29 3.23
CA GLU A 177 10.55 -10.72 2.89
C GLU A 177 9.10 -11.24 2.95
N LEU A 178 8.61 -11.82 1.84
CA LEU A 178 7.21 -12.25 1.72
C LEU A 178 6.83 -13.36 2.70
N ASP A 179 7.72 -14.30 2.99
CA ASP A 179 7.43 -15.38 3.96
C ASP A 179 7.18 -14.83 5.36
N LEU A 180 7.99 -13.87 5.81
CA LEU A 180 7.82 -13.23 7.12
C LEU A 180 6.55 -12.37 7.15
N LEU A 181 6.29 -11.62 6.09
CA LEU A 181 5.09 -10.81 5.96
C LEU A 181 3.81 -11.65 6.04
N PHE A 182 3.74 -12.71 5.24
CA PHE A 182 2.54 -13.56 5.21
C PHE A 182 2.38 -14.42 6.46
N ALA A 183 3.48 -14.76 7.16
CA ALA A 183 3.40 -15.36 8.48
C ALA A 183 2.73 -14.42 9.49
N GLU A 184 3.08 -13.13 9.47
CA GLU A 184 2.48 -12.14 10.36
C GLU A 184 1.00 -11.90 10.01
N HIS A 185 0.64 -11.76 8.73
CA HIS A 185 -0.77 -11.68 8.31
C HIS A 185 -1.57 -12.92 8.74
N ALA A 186 -1.03 -14.13 8.55
CA ALA A 186 -1.68 -15.36 8.96
C ALA A 186 -1.83 -15.47 10.49
N ARG A 187 -0.89 -14.90 11.26
CA ARG A 187 -0.98 -14.82 12.73
C ARG A 187 -2.09 -13.86 13.15
N LEU A 188 -2.17 -12.69 12.52
CA LEU A 188 -3.13 -11.63 12.87
C LEU A 188 -4.56 -12.00 12.48
N LEU A 189 -4.76 -12.61 11.31
CA LEU A 189 -6.08 -12.96 10.82
C LEU A 189 -6.73 -14.09 11.64
N ARG A 190 -8.03 -13.96 11.91
CA ARG A 190 -8.83 -15.10 12.36
C ARG A 190 -8.93 -16.15 11.27
N ARG A 191 -9.26 -17.41 11.63
CA ARG A 191 -9.54 -18.46 10.61
C ARG A 191 -10.69 -18.01 9.73
N GLY A 192 -10.55 -18.19 8.41
CA GLY A 192 -11.48 -17.67 7.42
C GLY A 192 -11.41 -16.17 7.20
N GLY A 193 -10.45 -15.48 7.83
CA GLY A 193 -10.18 -14.06 7.57
C GLY A 193 -9.58 -13.84 6.19
N ARG A 194 -9.81 -12.66 5.62
CA ARG A 194 -9.42 -12.28 4.27
C ARG A 194 -8.12 -11.49 4.25
N TYR A 195 -7.16 -11.92 3.43
CA TYR A 195 -6.01 -11.11 3.04
C TYR A 195 -6.19 -10.59 1.62
N VAL A 196 -5.86 -9.32 1.38
CA VAL A 196 -5.86 -8.73 0.03
C VAL A 196 -4.53 -8.03 -0.21
N VAL A 197 -3.97 -8.16 -1.40
CA VAL A 197 -2.81 -7.37 -1.81
C VAL A 197 -3.04 -6.80 -3.20
N ILE A 198 -2.70 -5.52 -3.37
CA ILE A 198 -2.45 -4.93 -4.69
C ILE A 198 -0.98 -4.53 -4.72
N THR A 199 -0.27 -5.00 -5.74
CA THR A 199 1.20 -4.82 -5.80
C THR A 199 1.75 -5.00 -7.20
N GLY A 200 2.86 -4.31 -7.45
CA GLY A 200 3.71 -4.59 -8.59
C GLY A 200 4.56 -5.85 -8.38
N CYS A 201 4.70 -6.66 -9.41
CA CYS A 201 5.62 -7.80 -9.43
C CYS A 201 6.25 -7.97 -10.82
N TYR A 202 7.46 -8.53 -10.89
CA TYR A 202 8.01 -8.84 -12.20
C TYR A 202 7.56 -10.22 -12.72
N ASN A 203 7.48 -10.33 -14.05
CA ASN A 203 7.01 -11.54 -14.71
C ASN A 203 8.11 -12.59 -14.74
N ASP A 204 7.90 -13.71 -14.08
CA ASP A 204 8.86 -14.85 -13.99
C ASP A 204 9.24 -15.46 -15.34
N THR A 205 8.45 -15.24 -16.39
CA THR A 205 8.77 -15.71 -17.75
C THR A 205 10.12 -15.16 -18.23
N TYR A 206 10.53 -13.97 -17.72
CA TYR A 206 11.84 -13.38 -18.01
C TYR A 206 12.99 -14.00 -17.19
N GLY A 207 12.66 -14.81 -16.18
CA GLY A 207 13.63 -15.47 -15.30
C GLY A 207 14.39 -14.55 -14.33
N ARG A 208 14.39 -13.26 -14.58
CA ARG A 208 15.00 -12.20 -13.74
C ARG A 208 14.29 -10.88 -13.95
N ALA A 209 14.48 -9.94 -13.00
CA ALA A 209 14.00 -8.58 -13.16
C ALA A 209 14.57 -7.92 -14.43
N SER A 210 13.72 -7.19 -15.16
CA SER A 210 14.13 -6.41 -16.34
C SER A 210 14.95 -5.19 -15.92
N ARG A 211 15.53 -4.48 -16.90
CA ARG A 211 16.20 -3.20 -16.66
C ARG A 211 15.25 -2.19 -16.02
N GLU A 212 14.03 -2.10 -16.51
CA GLU A 212 13.01 -1.17 -16.02
C GLU A 212 12.64 -1.47 -14.57
N VAL A 213 12.43 -2.75 -14.21
CA VAL A 213 12.21 -3.17 -12.82
C VAL A 213 13.39 -2.80 -11.92
N SER A 214 14.63 -2.94 -12.42
CA SER A 214 15.83 -2.53 -11.67
C SER A 214 15.88 -1.01 -11.44
N LEU A 215 15.43 -0.21 -12.42
CA LEU A 215 15.32 1.25 -12.27
C LEU A 215 14.27 1.63 -11.22
N ILE A 216 13.11 0.96 -11.23
CA ILE A 216 12.05 1.17 -10.23
C ILE A 216 12.57 0.82 -8.83
N ASN A 217 13.24 -0.33 -8.67
CA ASN A 217 13.84 -0.73 -7.40
C ASN A 217 14.84 0.31 -6.87
N ALA A 218 15.69 0.84 -7.74
CA ALA A 218 16.67 1.86 -7.37
C ALA A 218 16.00 3.19 -6.95
N HIS A 219 14.94 3.59 -7.66
CA HIS A 219 14.20 4.83 -7.41
C HIS A 219 13.50 4.82 -6.04
N TYR A 220 12.83 3.72 -5.70
CA TYR A 220 12.05 3.59 -4.45
C TYR A 220 12.81 2.88 -3.31
N ILE A 221 14.08 2.51 -3.51
CA ILE A 221 14.86 1.74 -2.51
C ILE A 221 14.12 0.45 -2.11
N CYS A 222 13.56 -0.25 -3.09
CA CYS A 222 12.76 -1.46 -2.87
C CYS A 222 13.36 -2.67 -3.60
N ASP A 223 12.76 -3.85 -3.38
CA ASP A 223 13.09 -5.10 -4.06
C ASP A 223 11.77 -5.77 -4.52
N ILE A 224 11.42 -5.51 -5.78
CA ILE A 224 10.19 -6.04 -6.39
C ILE A 224 10.34 -7.55 -6.55
N HIS A 225 9.41 -8.31 -5.97
CA HIS A 225 9.41 -9.77 -6.01
C HIS A 225 8.88 -10.33 -7.34
N PRO A 226 9.30 -11.56 -7.72
CA PRO A 226 8.69 -12.27 -8.84
C PRO A 226 7.25 -12.68 -8.51
N ARG A 227 6.41 -12.69 -9.53
CA ARG A 227 5.00 -13.09 -9.38
C ARG A 227 4.83 -14.44 -8.67
N SER A 228 5.63 -15.44 -9.04
CA SER A 228 5.52 -16.80 -8.45
C SER A 228 5.82 -16.83 -6.96
N GLU A 229 6.64 -15.91 -6.42
CA GLU A 229 6.99 -15.91 -5.00
C GLU A 229 5.81 -15.56 -4.11
N TYR A 230 4.90 -14.69 -4.57
CA TYR A 230 3.66 -14.40 -3.85
C TYR A 230 2.87 -15.67 -3.58
N PHE A 231 2.65 -16.50 -4.60
CA PHE A 231 1.88 -17.75 -4.47
C PHE A 231 2.60 -18.79 -3.61
N ARG A 232 3.93 -18.91 -3.75
CA ARG A 232 4.74 -19.83 -2.93
C ARG A 232 4.70 -19.42 -1.46
N ALA A 233 4.92 -18.16 -1.15
CA ALA A 233 4.94 -17.67 0.21
C ALA A 233 3.54 -17.69 0.85
N MET A 234 2.47 -17.35 0.12
CA MET A 234 1.09 -17.51 0.58
C MET A 234 0.78 -18.97 0.95
N ALA A 235 1.12 -19.93 0.07
CA ALA A 235 0.87 -21.35 0.32
C ALA A 235 1.60 -21.86 1.58
N ARG A 236 2.86 -21.46 1.79
CA ARG A 236 3.63 -21.80 3.00
C ARG A 236 2.98 -21.25 4.27
N ASN A 237 2.30 -20.12 4.18
CA ASN A 237 1.74 -19.39 5.31
C ASN A 237 0.21 -19.53 5.46
N ARG A 238 -0.39 -20.58 4.85
CA ARG A 238 -1.82 -20.88 4.98
C ARG A 238 -2.74 -19.76 4.49
N LEU A 239 -2.29 -18.98 3.52
CA LEU A 239 -3.09 -18.03 2.78
C LEU A 239 -3.42 -18.65 1.41
N VAL A 240 -4.67 -19.02 1.21
CA VAL A 240 -5.11 -19.70 -0.02
C VAL A 240 -5.73 -18.69 -0.97
N PRO A 241 -5.12 -18.39 -2.12
CA PRO A 241 -5.69 -17.47 -3.09
C PRO A 241 -7.08 -17.92 -3.55
N VAL A 242 -8.06 -17.02 -3.48
CA VAL A 242 -9.45 -17.25 -3.92
C VAL A 242 -9.84 -16.35 -5.09
N HIS A 243 -9.05 -15.30 -5.33
CA HIS A 243 -9.21 -14.40 -6.46
C HIS A 243 -7.85 -13.83 -6.87
N VAL A 244 -7.58 -13.80 -8.18
CA VAL A 244 -6.38 -13.20 -8.77
C VAL A 244 -6.82 -12.40 -9.99
N GLU A 245 -6.42 -11.13 -10.04
CA GLU A 245 -6.78 -10.21 -11.11
C GLU A 245 -5.52 -9.49 -11.61
N ASP A 246 -5.33 -9.45 -12.93
CA ASP A 246 -4.26 -8.69 -13.57
C ASP A 246 -4.77 -7.26 -13.82
N LEU A 247 -4.30 -6.31 -13.03
CA LEU A 247 -4.62 -4.90 -13.14
C LEU A 247 -3.67 -4.12 -14.08
N THR A 248 -2.72 -4.81 -14.73
CA THR A 248 -1.74 -4.17 -15.63
C THR A 248 -2.42 -3.31 -16.70
N PRO A 249 -3.48 -3.79 -17.42
CA PRO A 249 -4.16 -2.96 -18.39
C PRO A 249 -4.87 -1.74 -17.76
N ALA A 250 -5.35 -1.87 -16.53
CA ALA A 250 -6.07 -0.80 -15.84
C ALA A 250 -5.16 0.26 -15.22
N THR A 251 -3.91 -0.08 -14.88
CA THR A 251 -2.95 0.89 -14.32
C THR A 251 -2.14 1.63 -15.39
N LEU A 252 -2.02 1.10 -16.59
CA LEU A 252 -1.25 1.70 -17.68
C LEU A 252 -1.74 3.12 -18.03
N PRO A 253 -3.06 3.41 -18.17
CA PRO A 253 -3.53 4.76 -18.44
C PRO A 253 -3.14 5.81 -17.37
N TYR A 254 -3.08 5.41 -16.10
CA TYR A 254 -2.58 6.28 -15.02
C TYR A 254 -1.12 6.69 -15.26
N TRP A 255 -0.26 5.73 -15.60
CA TRP A 255 1.15 5.99 -15.82
C TRP A 255 1.41 6.80 -17.11
N GLU A 256 0.63 6.55 -18.17
CA GLU A 256 0.68 7.35 -19.38
C GLU A 256 0.24 8.80 -19.14
N LEU A 257 -0.83 9.03 -18.38
CA LEU A 257 -1.25 10.39 -18.02
C LEU A 257 -0.21 11.06 -17.12
N ARG A 258 0.33 10.33 -16.13
CA ARG A 258 1.34 10.85 -15.21
C ARG A 258 2.64 11.25 -15.92
N SER A 259 3.06 10.52 -16.96
CA SER A 259 4.26 10.86 -17.73
C SER A 259 4.13 12.19 -18.51
N GLU A 260 2.91 12.67 -18.73
CA GLU A 260 2.61 13.94 -19.36
C GLU A 260 2.33 15.08 -18.38
N ALA A 261 2.37 14.79 -17.08
CA ALA A 261 2.09 15.74 -16.00
C ALA A 261 3.38 16.45 -15.53
N ASP A 262 3.89 17.41 -16.26
CA ASP A 262 5.17 18.11 -16.02
C ASP A 262 5.42 18.50 -14.55
N HIS A 263 4.35 18.83 -13.80
CA HIS A 263 4.42 19.26 -12.42
C HIS A 263 4.49 18.11 -11.39
N LEU A 264 4.28 16.86 -11.86
CA LEU A 264 4.22 15.67 -11.00
C LEU A 264 5.26 14.59 -11.38
N VAL A 265 5.94 14.73 -12.53
CA VAL A 265 6.93 13.72 -12.96
C VAL A 265 8.10 13.64 -11.99
N THR A 266 8.54 12.41 -11.74
CA THR A 266 9.67 12.10 -10.86
C THR A 266 10.84 11.47 -11.64
N GLY A 267 10.67 11.24 -12.96
CA GLY A 267 11.66 10.65 -13.86
C GLY A 267 11.64 9.12 -13.93
N ILE A 268 10.69 8.48 -13.24
CA ILE A 268 10.55 7.01 -13.26
C ILE A 268 9.42 6.54 -14.18
N GLU A 269 8.56 7.43 -14.64
CA GLU A 269 7.32 7.15 -15.34
C GLU A 269 7.55 6.30 -16.60
N ASP A 270 8.55 6.64 -17.41
CA ASP A 270 8.90 5.90 -18.62
C ASP A 270 9.29 4.43 -18.34
N ALA A 271 9.94 4.18 -17.21
CA ALA A 271 10.29 2.81 -16.81
C ALA A 271 9.01 2.00 -16.51
N PHE A 272 8.02 2.57 -15.82
CA PHE A 272 6.74 1.92 -15.58
C PHE A 272 5.97 1.66 -16.88
N VAL A 273 5.79 2.69 -17.72
CA VAL A 273 5.08 2.58 -19.00
C VAL A 273 5.72 1.50 -19.89
N THR A 274 7.06 1.50 -20.00
CA THR A 274 7.81 0.52 -20.78
C THR A 274 7.64 -0.89 -20.23
N ALA A 275 7.80 -1.08 -18.92
CA ALA A 275 7.74 -2.38 -18.27
C ALA A 275 6.34 -3.00 -18.32
N TYR A 276 5.28 -2.19 -18.18
CA TYR A 276 3.91 -2.65 -18.35
C TYR A 276 3.61 -3.02 -19.81
N LYS A 277 4.02 -2.18 -20.78
CA LYS A 277 3.77 -2.44 -22.22
C LYS A 277 4.50 -3.69 -22.74
N ASN A 278 5.71 -3.96 -22.26
CA ASN A 278 6.46 -5.16 -22.67
C ASN A 278 6.15 -6.40 -21.83
N GLY A 279 5.31 -6.27 -20.77
CA GLY A 279 4.88 -7.37 -19.92
C GLY A 279 5.96 -7.87 -18.94
N SER A 280 7.08 -7.15 -18.76
CA SER A 280 8.11 -7.52 -17.79
C SER A 280 7.73 -7.17 -16.36
N PHE A 281 6.80 -6.26 -16.17
CA PHE A 281 6.23 -5.86 -14.90
C PHE A 281 4.71 -5.99 -14.95
N GLN A 282 4.10 -6.50 -13.91
CA GLN A 282 2.66 -6.73 -13.80
C GLN A 282 2.13 -6.07 -12.53
N TYR A 283 0.89 -5.65 -12.57
CA TYR A 283 0.14 -5.09 -11.44
C TYR A 283 -0.96 -6.06 -11.06
N LEU A 284 -0.88 -6.66 -9.89
CA LEU A 284 -1.78 -7.74 -9.48
C LEU A 284 -2.60 -7.36 -8.27
N LEU A 285 -3.87 -7.78 -8.29
CA LEU A 285 -4.69 -7.96 -7.11
C LEU A 285 -4.77 -9.45 -6.78
N ILE A 286 -4.47 -9.82 -5.55
CA ILE A 286 -4.65 -11.17 -5.04
C ILE A 286 -5.47 -11.08 -3.76
N ALA A 287 -6.60 -11.80 -3.68
CA ALA A 287 -7.33 -12.03 -2.45
C ALA A 287 -7.16 -13.49 -2.02
N ALA A 288 -6.86 -13.72 -0.75
CA ALA A 288 -6.61 -15.04 -0.18
C ALA A 288 -7.35 -15.20 1.15
N ASP A 289 -7.79 -16.40 1.46
CA ASP A 289 -8.39 -16.74 2.74
C ASP A 289 -7.39 -17.47 3.64
N ARG A 290 -7.40 -17.13 4.94
CA ARG A 290 -6.63 -17.82 5.95
C ARG A 290 -7.31 -19.15 6.34
N VAL A 291 -6.66 -20.26 6.11
CA VAL A 291 -7.13 -21.61 6.48
C VAL A 291 -6.55 -22.12 7.79
#